data_3775b060ce4856fc677c470b5d562aef
#
_entry.id   3775b060ce4856fc677c470b5d562aef
#
_cell.length_a   1.000
_cell.length_b   1.000
_cell.length_c   1.000
_cell.angle_alpha   90.00
_cell.angle_beta   90.00
_cell.angle_gamma   90.00
#
_symmetry.space_group_name_H-M   'P 1'
#
loop_
_entity.id
_entity.type
_entity.pdbx_description
1 polymer ?
#
loop_
_entity_poly.entity_id
_entity_poly.type
_entity_poly.pdbx_seq_one_letter_code
_entity_poly.pdbx_strand_id
1 'polypeptide(L)'
;MRDEMRLVIVTMDTHLSSATAMAAARLARQYPGLHLDMHAASEYSADPAALARVKAAISSAHVVLVSMLFLEDHFLPVLDDLKRRRDDLDALICIMSAPDVVKLTRMGRFDMSKPASGPMALLKRLRGKRPGENQGAKGGRSETSGSGASQMKMLRRLPKILRFIPGTAQDIRLYFLSLQYWLGGSDANMESLAGMLVNRYAAGPRQVWQGRLPVAEPIEYPDLGVYHPKMAGRIADQADRLPGMRTTAKPRVGLLMLRSYLLAGNTAHYDGMIAALEAKGLTVVPAFAMGLDARPAIEAFFMRDGRVVVDAVVSLTGFSLVGGPAYNDAQAAEDILTTLNVPYLAAHPLEFQSLADWGGSNRGLMPVETTIMVAIPELDGATSPMVFGGRPGVRGQACQGCH
;
A
#
# COMPACT_ATOMS: atom_id res chain seq x y z
N MET A 1 -5.69 -26.88 21.81
CA MET A 1 -5.78 -26.95 20.34
C MET A 1 -7.20 -26.71 19.76
N ARG A 2 -8.29 -26.74 20.54
CA ARG A 2 -9.65 -26.43 19.99
C ARG A 2 -9.94 -24.94 19.82
N ASP A 3 -9.13 -24.07 20.38
CA ASP A 3 -9.40 -22.64 20.48
C ASP A 3 -8.39 -21.76 19.72
N GLU A 4 -7.55 -22.34 18.86
CA GLU A 4 -6.63 -21.56 18.02
C GLU A 4 -7.37 -20.81 16.92
N MET A 5 -7.01 -19.56 16.72
CA MET A 5 -7.51 -18.71 15.64
C MET A 5 -6.35 -18.23 14.78
N ARG A 6 -6.40 -18.53 13.48
CA ARG A 6 -5.33 -18.19 12.51
C ARG A 6 -5.90 -17.29 11.44
N LEU A 7 -5.39 -16.06 11.40
CA LEU A 7 -5.63 -15.09 10.33
C LEU A 7 -4.37 -14.98 9.48
N VAL A 8 -4.52 -15.22 8.19
CA VAL A 8 -3.43 -15.18 7.21
C VAL A 8 -3.66 -14.06 6.21
N ILE A 9 -2.65 -13.24 6.02
CA ILE A 9 -2.63 -12.18 5.00
C ILE A 9 -1.72 -12.63 3.88
N VAL A 10 -2.22 -12.57 2.63
CA VAL A 10 -1.43 -12.80 1.42
C VAL A 10 -1.44 -11.51 0.61
N THR A 11 -0.27 -10.96 0.35
CA THR A 11 -0.13 -9.66 -0.33
C THR A 11 0.95 -9.72 -1.41
N MET A 12 1.05 -8.69 -2.24
CA MET A 12 2.05 -8.60 -3.29
C MET A 12 3.46 -8.40 -2.70
N ASP A 13 3.61 -7.44 -1.83
CA ASP A 13 4.89 -6.95 -1.30
C ASP A 13 4.96 -6.96 0.23
N THR A 14 6.09 -6.50 0.77
CA THR A 14 6.39 -6.51 2.20
C THR A 14 6.15 -5.16 2.90
N HIS A 15 5.55 -4.16 2.25
CA HIS A 15 5.47 -2.80 2.80
C HIS A 15 4.76 -2.72 4.17
N LEU A 16 3.78 -3.59 4.44
CA LEU A 16 3.09 -3.68 5.73
C LEU A 16 3.68 -4.73 6.69
N SER A 17 4.81 -5.36 6.36
CA SER A 17 5.38 -6.45 7.18
C SER A 17 5.68 -5.99 8.61
N SER A 18 6.30 -4.83 8.80
CA SER A 18 6.62 -4.28 10.12
C SER A 18 5.35 -3.99 10.94
N ALA A 19 4.37 -3.30 10.35
CA ALA A 19 3.11 -2.99 11.00
C ALA A 19 2.34 -4.25 11.39
N THR A 20 2.28 -5.24 10.50
CA THR A 20 1.63 -6.53 10.77
C THR A 20 2.36 -7.33 11.85
N ALA A 21 3.70 -7.38 11.82
CA ALA A 21 4.48 -8.06 12.85
C ALA A 21 4.29 -7.44 14.24
N MET A 22 4.24 -6.11 14.34
CA MET A 22 3.97 -5.41 15.58
C MET A 22 2.56 -5.70 16.11
N ALA A 23 1.56 -5.67 15.23
CA ALA A 23 0.19 -6.05 15.56
C ALA A 23 0.10 -7.51 16.01
N ALA A 24 0.72 -8.44 15.28
CA ALA A 24 0.76 -9.86 15.61
C ALA A 24 1.40 -10.12 16.99
N ALA A 25 2.53 -9.47 17.28
CA ALA A 25 3.20 -9.61 18.58
C ALA A 25 2.35 -9.10 19.74
N ARG A 26 1.60 -7.99 19.57
CA ARG A 26 0.67 -7.48 20.58
C ARG A 26 -0.52 -8.42 20.78
N LEU A 27 -1.12 -8.86 19.69
CA LEU A 27 -2.26 -9.77 19.72
C LEU A 27 -1.89 -11.11 20.37
N ALA A 28 -0.78 -11.74 19.96
CA ALA A 28 -0.33 -13.01 20.53
C ALA A 28 -0.05 -12.93 22.04
N ARG A 29 0.50 -11.78 22.51
CA ARG A 29 0.76 -11.56 23.94
C ARG A 29 -0.51 -11.37 24.75
N GLN A 30 -1.52 -10.67 24.20
CA GLN A 30 -2.77 -10.39 24.90
C GLN A 30 -3.79 -11.52 24.77
N TYR A 31 -3.74 -12.25 23.66
CA TYR A 31 -4.69 -13.29 23.28
C TYR A 31 -3.95 -14.56 22.86
N PRO A 32 -3.43 -15.37 23.82
CA PRO A 32 -2.76 -16.62 23.50
C PRO A 32 -3.65 -17.54 22.66
N GLY A 33 -3.11 -18.07 21.55
CA GLY A 33 -3.86 -18.88 20.58
C GLY A 33 -4.40 -18.09 19.36
N LEU A 34 -4.27 -16.76 19.36
CA LEU A 34 -4.50 -15.94 18.15
C LEU A 34 -3.20 -15.74 17.39
N HIS A 35 -3.21 -16.12 16.11
CA HIS A 35 -2.08 -16.02 15.20
C HIS A 35 -2.44 -15.09 14.03
N LEU A 36 -1.57 -14.16 13.73
CA LEU A 36 -1.64 -13.26 12.58
C LEU A 36 -0.34 -13.39 11.79
N ASP A 37 -0.44 -13.93 10.58
CA ASP A 37 0.69 -14.15 9.68
C ASP A 37 0.52 -13.39 8.37
N MET A 38 1.63 -12.85 7.82
CA MET A 38 1.64 -12.19 6.52
C MET A 38 2.68 -12.84 5.60
N HIS A 39 2.29 -13.06 4.35
CA HIS A 39 3.11 -13.63 3.29
C HIS A 39 3.08 -12.73 2.07
N ALA A 40 4.25 -12.40 1.53
CA ALA A 40 4.39 -11.56 0.34
C ALA A 40 4.71 -12.42 -0.90
N ALA A 41 3.95 -12.20 -1.97
CA ALA A 41 4.16 -12.91 -3.24
C ALA A 41 5.48 -12.53 -3.92
N SER A 42 5.99 -11.33 -3.67
CA SER A 42 7.32 -10.90 -4.12
C SER A 42 8.48 -11.79 -3.62
N GLU A 43 8.23 -12.64 -2.61
CA GLU A 43 9.22 -13.59 -2.12
C GLU A 43 9.25 -14.91 -2.91
N TYR A 44 8.25 -15.22 -3.74
CA TYR A 44 8.12 -16.54 -4.40
C TYR A 44 9.25 -16.84 -5.37
N SER A 45 9.74 -15.84 -6.08
CA SER A 45 10.82 -16.01 -7.06
C SER A 45 12.20 -16.15 -6.41
N ALA A 46 12.42 -15.47 -5.27
CA ALA A 46 13.69 -15.47 -4.55
C ALA A 46 13.83 -16.67 -3.59
N ASP A 47 12.71 -17.17 -3.04
CA ASP A 47 12.68 -18.27 -2.09
C ASP A 47 11.60 -19.30 -2.46
N PRO A 48 11.97 -20.43 -3.09
CA PRO A 48 11.02 -21.52 -3.41
C PRO A 48 10.25 -22.03 -2.19
N ALA A 49 10.79 -21.93 -0.99
CA ALA A 49 10.11 -22.30 0.25
C ALA A 49 9.04 -21.28 0.65
N ALA A 50 9.09 -20.03 0.18
CA ALA A 50 8.09 -19.03 0.47
C ALA A 50 6.71 -19.44 -0.07
N LEU A 51 6.66 -19.95 -1.30
CA LEU A 51 5.42 -20.46 -1.88
C LEU A 51 4.86 -21.65 -1.11
N ALA A 52 5.71 -22.56 -0.67
CA ALA A 52 5.27 -23.71 0.15
C ALA A 52 4.72 -23.24 1.51
N ARG A 53 5.37 -22.26 2.14
CA ARG A 53 4.90 -21.66 3.41
C ARG A 53 3.54 -21.01 3.27
N VAL A 54 3.32 -20.18 2.24
CA VAL A 54 2.01 -19.53 2.07
C VAL A 54 0.89 -20.54 1.78
N LYS A 55 1.15 -21.60 1.00
CA LYS A 55 0.18 -22.67 0.77
C LYS A 55 -0.17 -23.42 2.06
N ALA A 56 0.82 -23.72 2.88
CA ALA A 56 0.61 -24.32 4.20
C ALA A 56 -0.17 -23.39 5.14
N ALA A 57 0.14 -22.10 5.13
CA ALA A 57 -0.58 -21.09 5.90
C ALA A 57 -2.06 -20.99 5.45
N ILE A 58 -2.35 -20.90 4.15
CA ILE A 58 -3.73 -20.91 3.62
C ILE A 58 -4.46 -22.20 4.02
N SER A 59 -3.79 -23.35 3.97
CA SER A 59 -4.38 -24.65 4.33
C SER A 59 -4.81 -24.70 5.80
N SER A 60 -4.05 -24.08 6.71
CA SER A 60 -4.33 -24.07 8.16
C SER A 60 -5.10 -22.83 8.63
N ALA A 61 -5.35 -21.85 7.76
CA ALA A 61 -6.04 -20.61 8.10
C ALA A 61 -7.51 -20.82 8.44
N HIS A 62 -8.05 -19.92 9.23
CA HIS A 62 -9.47 -19.80 9.51
C HIS A 62 -10.06 -18.56 8.82
N VAL A 63 -9.32 -17.45 8.81
CA VAL A 63 -9.63 -16.25 8.03
C VAL A 63 -8.46 -15.94 7.12
N VAL A 64 -8.74 -15.64 5.85
CA VAL A 64 -7.72 -15.21 4.88
C VAL A 64 -8.08 -13.84 4.32
N LEU A 65 -7.12 -12.92 4.37
CA LEU A 65 -7.16 -11.64 3.67
C LEU A 65 -6.15 -11.67 2.53
N VAL A 66 -6.62 -11.43 1.31
CA VAL A 66 -5.78 -11.30 0.12
C VAL A 66 -5.82 -9.85 -0.34
N SER A 67 -4.66 -9.25 -0.56
CA SER A 67 -4.55 -7.86 -1.02
C SER A 67 -3.45 -7.68 -2.05
N MET A 68 -3.71 -6.81 -3.05
CA MET A 68 -2.72 -6.35 -4.03
C MET A 68 -2.14 -7.46 -4.94
N LEU A 69 -2.75 -8.62 -5.06
CA LEU A 69 -2.32 -9.65 -6.00
C LEU A 69 -2.83 -9.35 -7.41
N PHE A 70 -2.06 -8.61 -8.20
CA PHE A 70 -2.40 -8.19 -9.55
C PHE A 70 -1.72 -9.03 -10.63
N LEU A 71 -0.45 -9.44 -10.39
CA LEU A 71 0.37 -10.14 -11.36
C LEU A 71 0.04 -11.63 -11.36
N GLU A 72 0.00 -12.24 -12.54
CA GLU A 72 -0.30 -13.67 -12.70
C GLU A 72 0.68 -14.54 -11.92
N ASP A 73 1.96 -14.24 -11.98
CA ASP A 73 3.02 -14.95 -11.21
C ASP A 73 2.83 -14.88 -9.69
N HIS A 74 2.05 -13.90 -9.21
CA HIS A 74 1.75 -13.73 -7.79
C HIS A 74 0.47 -14.45 -7.36
N PHE A 75 -0.60 -14.39 -8.16
CA PHE A 75 -1.86 -14.98 -7.73
C PHE A 75 -2.10 -16.40 -8.25
N LEU A 76 -1.66 -16.76 -9.46
CA LEU A 76 -1.89 -18.10 -10.01
C LEU A 76 -1.33 -19.22 -9.10
N PRO A 77 -0.12 -19.09 -8.52
CA PRO A 77 0.44 -20.13 -7.66
C PRO A 77 -0.40 -20.49 -6.44
N VAL A 78 -1.23 -19.56 -5.94
CA VAL A 78 -2.06 -19.74 -4.73
C VAL A 78 -3.58 -19.79 -5.04
N LEU A 79 -3.99 -19.52 -6.28
CA LEU A 79 -5.39 -19.37 -6.66
C LEU A 79 -6.22 -20.64 -6.40
N ASP A 80 -5.67 -21.81 -6.72
CA ASP A 80 -6.39 -23.08 -6.54
C ASP A 80 -6.47 -23.47 -5.06
N ASP A 81 -5.46 -23.11 -4.25
CA ASP A 81 -5.53 -23.30 -2.80
C ASP A 81 -6.61 -22.41 -2.18
N LEU A 82 -6.71 -21.15 -2.61
CA LEU A 82 -7.77 -20.23 -2.19
C LEU A 82 -9.16 -20.72 -2.59
N LYS A 83 -9.32 -21.18 -3.85
CA LYS A 83 -10.61 -21.76 -4.34
C LYS A 83 -11.01 -22.97 -3.52
N ARG A 84 -10.10 -23.89 -3.26
CA ARG A 84 -10.35 -25.13 -2.51
C ARG A 84 -10.78 -24.84 -1.06
N ARG A 85 -10.13 -23.85 -0.44
CA ARG A 85 -10.37 -23.49 0.95
C ARG A 85 -11.55 -22.53 1.16
N ARG A 86 -12.02 -21.89 0.09
CA ARG A 86 -13.00 -20.80 0.12
C ARG A 86 -14.22 -21.07 1.00
N ASP A 87 -14.80 -22.24 0.87
CA ASP A 87 -16.06 -22.58 1.55
C ASP A 87 -15.84 -23.12 2.97
N ASP A 88 -14.64 -23.56 3.30
CA ASP A 88 -14.24 -24.05 4.63
C ASP A 88 -13.71 -22.94 5.54
N LEU A 89 -13.31 -21.80 4.98
CA LEU A 89 -12.84 -20.65 5.76
C LEU A 89 -14.01 -19.97 6.48
N ASP A 90 -13.76 -19.44 7.67
CA ASP A 90 -14.71 -18.58 8.38
C ASP A 90 -14.99 -17.29 7.58
N ALA A 91 -13.95 -16.74 6.90
CA ALA A 91 -14.06 -15.69 5.92
C ALA A 91 -12.87 -15.68 4.96
N LEU A 92 -13.11 -15.34 3.68
CA LEU A 92 -12.11 -15.04 2.67
C LEU A 92 -12.40 -13.64 2.12
N ILE A 93 -11.47 -12.72 2.34
CA ILE A 93 -11.58 -11.31 1.96
C ILE A 93 -10.50 -11.02 0.91
N CYS A 94 -10.89 -10.67 -0.30
CA CYS A 94 -9.97 -10.32 -1.38
C CYS A 94 -10.21 -8.87 -1.79
N ILE A 95 -9.24 -8.00 -1.50
CA ILE A 95 -9.29 -6.57 -1.78
C ILE A 95 -8.18 -6.17 -2.75
N MET A 96 -8.39 -5.15 -3.57
CA MET A 96 -7.35 -4.54 -4.41
C MET A 96 -6.49 -5.58 -5.16
N SER A 97 -7.11 -6.57 -5.79
CA SER A 97 -6.44 -7.68 -6.47
C SER A 97 -7.04 -7.91 -7.86
N ALA A 98 -6.46 -8.84 -8.62
CA ALA A 98 -7.00 -9.26 -9.91
C ALA A 98 -8.48 -9.68 -9.80
N PRO A 99 -9.30 -9.46 -10.83
CA PRO A 99 -10.74 -9.75 -10.79
C PRO A 99 -11.08 -11.19 -10.38
N ASP A 100 -10.27 -12.15 -10.79
CA ASP A 100 -10.48 -13.58 -10.48
C ASP A 100 -10.22 -13.88 -8.99
N VAL A 101 -9.31 -13.16 -8.36
CA VAL A 101 -9.05 -13.23 -6.92
C VAL A 101 -10.18 -12.52 -6.15
N VAL A 102 -10.57 -11.31 -6.57
CA VAL A 102 -11.62 -10.53 -5.89
C VAL A 102 -12.96 -11.27 -5.87
N LYS A 103 -13.31 -11.98 -6.94
CA LYS A 103 -14.53 -12.82 -7.01
C LYS A 103 -14.57 -13.93 -5.96
N LEU A 104 -13.44 -14.33 -5.38
CA LEU A 104 -13.40 -15.35 -4.33
C LEU A 104 -13.89 -14.83 -2.98
N THR A 105 -14.05 -13.52 -2.82
CA THR A 105 -14.50 -12.93 -1.54
C THR A 105 -15.80 -13.57 -1.07
N ARG A 106 -15.75 -14.12 0.17
CA ARG A 106 -16.89 -14.66 0.91
C ARG A 106 -16.72 -14.33 2.38
N MET A 107 -17.62 -13.54 2.90
CA MET A 107 -17.62 -13.12 4.30
C MET A 107 -19.06 -13.00 4.81
N GLY A 108 -19.46 -13.89 5.71
CA GLY A 108 -20.82 -14.00 6.19
C GLY A 108 -21.83 -14.28 5.04
N ARG A 109 -22.76 -13.33 4.85
CA ARG A 109 -23.76 -13.41 3.75
C ARG A 109 -23.31 -12.72 2.46
N PHE A 110 -22.18 -12.02 2.50
CA PHE A 110 -21.62 -11.36 1.35
C PHE A 110 -20.74 -12.31 0.55
N ASP A 111 -21.07 -12.50 -0.74
CA ASP A 111 -20.42 -13.44 -1.65
C ASP A 111 -20.28 -12.78 -3.03
N MET A 112 -19.04 -12.47 -3.44
CA MET A 112 -18.76 -11.80 -4.72
C MET A 112 -18.83 -12.73 -5.94
N SER A 113 -18.91 -14.04 -5.76
CA SER A 113 -19.12 -14.98 -6.87
C SER A 113 -20.56 -14.96 -7.38
N LYS A 114 -21.50 -14.47 -6.58
CA LYS A 114 -22.93 -14.40 -6.90
C LYS A 114 -23.28 -13.08 -7.60
N PRO A 115 -24.33 -13.05 -8.43
CA PRO A 115 -24.82 -11.83 -9.03
C PRO A 115 -25.14 -10.78 -7.96
N ALA A 116 -24.81 -9.51 -8.26
CA ALA A 116 -25.05 -8.41 -7.32
C ALA A 116 -26.55 -8.26 -7.07
N SER A 117 -26.99 -8.47 -5.83
CA SER A 117 -28.37 -8.27 -5.36
C SER A 117 -28.42 -7.31 -4.19
N GLY A 118 -29.57 -6.66 -3.97
CA GLY A 118 -29.77 -5.75 -2.82
C GLY A 118 -28.81 -4.56 -2.79
N PRO A 119 -28.16 -4.29 -1.64
CA PRO A 119 -27.25 -3.13 -1.46
C PRO A 119 -26.12 -3.04 -2.49
N MET A 120 -25.61 -4.20 -2.99
CA MET A 120 -24.56 -4.22 -4.02
C MET A 120 -25.05 -3.78 -5.39
N ALA A 121 -26.30 -4.09 -5.75
CA ALA A 121 -26.89 -3.62 -7.01
C ALA A 121 -27.07 -2.09 -6.97
N LEU A 122 -27.42 -1.54 -5.81
CA LEU A 122 -27.50 -0.09 -5.57
C LEU A 122 -26.13 0.58 -5.69
N LEU A 123 -25.09 -0.01 -5.08
CA LEU A 123 -23.71 0.47 -5.17
C LEU A 123 -23.18 0.45 -6.62
N LYS A 124 -23.52 -0.59 -7.38
CA LYS A 124 -23.15 -0.67 -8.80
C LYS A 124 -23.84 0.39 -9.65
N ARG A 125 -25.06 0.75 -9.32
CA ARG A 125 -25.80 1.87 -9.95
C ARG A 125 -25.21 3.24 -9.58
N LEU A 126 -24.80 3.43 -8.33
CA LEU A 126 -24.19 4.67 -7.84
C LEU A 126 -22.75 4.89 -8.35
N ARG A 127 -22.07 3.81 -8.73
CA ARG A 127 -20.69 3.87 -9.26
C ARG A 127 -20.61 4.44 -10.69
N GLY A 128 -21.73 4.64 -11.39
CA GLY A 128 -21.75 5.12 -12.76
C GLY A 128 -21.20 4.11 -13.78
N LYS A 129 -21.57 4.26 -15.05
CA LYS A 129 -20.98 3.49 -16.16
C LYS A 129 -19.48 3.83 -16.25
N ARG A 130 -18.61 2.79 -16.28
CA ARG A 130 -17.20 2.99 -16.65
C ARG A 130 -17.15 3.64 -18.05
N PRO A 131 -16.33 4.70 -18.26
CA PRO A 131 -16.03 5.16 -19.60
C PRO A 131 -15.16 4.06 -20.24
N GLY A 132 -15.68 3.31 -21.17
CA GLY A 132 -14.91 2.25 -21.84
C GLY A 132 -15.72 1.22 -22.63
N GLU A 133 -17.05 1.25 -22.61
CA GLU A 133 -17.87 0.24 -23.31
C GLU A 133 -18.59 0.77 -24.57
N ASN A 134 -18.09 1.87 -25.15
CA ASN A 134 -18.46 2.24 -26.52
C ASN A 134 -17.20 2.70 -27.27
N GLN A 135 -16.76 1.88 -28.20
CA GLN A 135 -15.85 2.24 -29.27
C GLN A 135 -16.47 3.35 -30.12
N GLY A 136 -15.79 4.48 -30.24
CA GLY A 136 -16.18 5.53 -31.16
C GLY A 136 -15.64 6.90 -30.76
N ALA A 137 -14.44 7.19 -31.25
CA ALA A 137 -13.81 8.50 -31.54
C ALA A 137 -14.35 9.76 -30.88
N LYS A 138 -13.51 10.45 -30.12
CA LYS A 138 -12.98 11.81 -30.37
C LYS A 138 -12.24 12.31 -29.12
N GLY A 139 -11.05 12.90 -29.32
CA GLY A 139 -10.17 13.39 -28.27
C GLY A 139 -10.88 14.40 -27.33
N GLY A 140 -10.75 14.14 -26.05
CA GLY A 140 -11.18 15.00 -24.97
C GLY A 140 -10.23 14.79 -23.78
N ARG A 141 -9.65 15.88 -23.31
CA ARG A 141 -8.77 15.94 -22.12
C ARG A 141 -9.32 15.09 -21.00
N SER A 142 -8.56 14.11 -20.56
CA SER A 142 -8.89 13.21 -19.45
C SER A 142 -8.71 13.95 -18.12
N GLU A 143 -9.82 14.35 -17.50
CA GLU A 143 -9.86 14.79 -16.10
C GLU A 143 -9.75 13.58 -15.16
N THR A 144 -8.58 12.92 -15.10
CA THR A 144 -8.38 11.72 -14.27
C THR A 144 -8.01 12.02 -12.82
N SER A 145 -7.55 13.23 -12.51
CA SER A 145 -7.15 13.62 -11.14
C SER A 145 -8.34 13.75 -10.16
N GLY A 146 -9.54 14.08 -10.63
CA GLY A 146 -10.76 14.14 -9.81
C GLY A 146 -11.33 12.79 -9.40
N SER A 147 -11.06 11.73 -10.16
CA SER A 147 -11.67 10.40 -9.96
C SER A 147 -11.13 9.67 -8.70
N GLY A 148 -9.84 9.68 -8.45
CA GLY A 148 -9.21 8.97 -7.32
C GLY A 148 -9.59 9.56 -5.95
N ALA A 149 -9.53 10.89 -5.81
CA ALA A 149 -9.92 11.58 -4.59
C ALA A 149 -11.41 11.43 -4.29
N SER A 150 -12.25 11.44 -5.34
CA SER A 150 -13.71 11.23 -5.23
C SER A 150 -14.05 9.80 -4.82
N GLN A 151 -13.37 8.80 -5.38
CA GLN A 151 -13.51 7.39 -5.00
C GLN A 151 -13.09 7.17 -3.54
N MET A 152 -12.02 7.80 -3.09
CA MET A 152 -11.54 7.69 -1.72
C MET A 152 -12.50 8.34 -0.72
N LYS A 153 -13.06 9.51 -1.04
CA LYS A 153 -14.12 10.13 -0.22
C LYS A 153 -15.36 9.22 -0.11
N MET A 154 -15.73 8.54 -1.19
CA MET A 154 -16.82 7.57 -1.18
C MET A 154 -16.50 6.35 -0.31
N LEU A 155 -15.28 5.78 -0.42
CA LEU A 155 -14.82 4.68 0.42
C LEU A 155 -14.89 5.01 1.92
N ARG A 156 -14.57 6.24 2.30
CA ARG A 156 -14.66 6.71 3.69
C ARG A 156 -16.10 6.91 4.18
N ARG A 157 -17.03 7.28 3.31
CA ARG A 157 -18.43 7.55 3.67
C ARG A 157 -19.30 6.29 3.72
N LEU A 158 -19.05 5.33 2.85
CA LEU A 158 -19.86 4.12 2.69
C LEU A 158 -20.03 3.32 3.99
N PRO A 159 -18.99 3.01 4.78
CA PRO A 159 -19.16 2.28 6.04
C PRO A 159 -20.03 3.02 7.05
N LYS A 160 -19.99 4.36 7.06
CA LYS A 160 -20.82 5.19 7.96
C LYS A 160 -22.32 5.07 7.61
N ILE A 161 -22.64 5.05 6.32
CA ILE A 161 -24.02 4.90 5.83
C ILE A 161 -24.53 3.47 6.07
N LEU A 162 -23.72 2.45 5.75
CA LEU A 162 -24.09 1.05 5.89
C LEU A 162 -24.25 0.59 7.36
N ARG A 163 -23.75 1.37 8.32
CA ARG A 163 -23.82 1.06 9.75
C ARG A 163 -25.25 0.79 10.23
N PHE A 164 -26.21 1.50 9.65
CA PHE A 164 -27.62 1.45 10.07
C PHE A 164 -28.46 0.44 9.30
N ILE A 165 -27.90 -0.25 8.30
CA ILE A 165 -28.61 -1.22 7.47
C ILE A 165 -28.24 -2.64 7.93
N PRO A 166 -29.20 -3.44 8.43
CA PRO A 166 -28.92 -4.78 8.91
C PRO A 166 -28.67 -5.79 7.76
N GLY A 167 -28.24 -7.00 8.13
CA GLY A 167 -28.07 -8.11 7.19
C GLY A 167 -26.77 -8.02 6.38
N THR A 168 -26.81 -8.36 5.10
CA THR A 168 -25.65 -8.40 4.20
C THR A 168 -24.93 -7.04 4.10
N ALA A 169 -25.63 -5.93 4.34
CA ALA A 169 -25.04 -4.60 4.36
C ALA A 169 -23.92 -4.46 5.42
N GLN A 170 -24.02 -5.19 6.53
CA GLN A 170 -22.96 -5.18 7.55
C GLN A 170 -21.71 -5.90 7.06
N ASP A 171 -21.82 -7.00 6.30
CA ASP A 171 -20.67 -7.68 5.74
C ASP A 171 -20.02 -6.82 4.64
N ILE A 172 -20.82 -6.14 3.81
CA ILE A 172 -20.32 -5.14 2.84
C ILE A 172 -19.62 -3.98 3.57
N ARG A 173 -20.17 -3.51 4.67
CA ARG A 173 -19.54 -2.48 5.52
C ARG A 173 -18.15 -2.93 5.98
N LEU A 174 -18.03 -4.15 6.49
CA LEU A 174 -16.76 -4.69 6.96
C LEU A 174 -15.76 -4.91 5.82
N TYR A 175 -16.21 -5.23 4.61
CA TYR A 175 -15.35 -5.26 3.43
C TYR A 175 -14.73 -3.89 3.15
N PHE A 176 -15.52 -2.81 3.20
CA PHE A 176 -14.99 -1.45 3.00
C PHE A 176 -14.14 -0.97 4.19
N LEU A 177 -14.44 -1.39 5.41
CA LEU A 177 -13.58 -1.12 6.57
C LEU A 177 -12.23 -1.85 6.43
N SER A 178 -12.22 -3.10 5.91
CA SER A 178 -10.97 -3.82 5.62
C SER A 178 -10.08 -3.03 4.64
N LEU A 179 -10.67 -2.42 3.61
CA LEU A 179 -9.96 -1.50 2.72
C LEU A 179 -9.40 -0.28 3.45
N GLN A 180 -10.18 0.34 4.35
CA GLN A 180 -9.73 1.53 5.09
C GLN A 180 -8.58 1.21 6.04
N TYR A 181 -8.66 0.12 6.82
CA TYR A 181 -7.58 -0.33 7.68
C TYR A 181 -6.32 -0.66 6.89
N TRP A 182 -6.46 -1.38 5.78
CA TRP A 182 -5.35 -1.73 4.89
C TRP A 182 -4.66 -0.49 4.34
N LEU A 183 -5.42 0.46 3.79
CA LEU A 183 -4.88 1.71 3.24
C LEU A 183 -4.30 2.64 4.32
N GLY A 184 -4.80 2.55 5.55
CA GLY A 184 -4.23 3.22 6.71
C GLY A 184 -2.92 2.59 7.19
N GLY A 185 -2.72 1.30 6.99
CA GLY A 185 -1.46 0.55 7.02
C GLY A 185 -0.63 0.62 8.29
N SER A 186 -1.06 1.30 9.36
CA SER A 186 -0.33 1.34 10.63
C SER A 186 -0.55 0.06 11.46
N ASP A 187 0.33 -0.18 12.41
CA ASP A 187 0.23 -1.31 13.33
C ASP A 187 -1.11 -1.34 14.10
N ALA A 188 -1.60 -0.18 14.55
CA ALA A 188 -2.90 -0.07 15.19
C ALA A 188 -4.07 -0.38 14.24
N ASN A 189 -3.95 0.03 12.95
CA ASN A 189 -4.93 -0.33 11.93
C ASN A 189 -4.90 -1.84 11.62
N MET A 190 -3.73 -2.46 11.55
CA MET A 190 -3.60 -3.90 11.33
C MET A 190 -4.14 -4.72 12.51
N GLU A 191 -3.91 -4.27 13.73
CA GLU A 191 -4.49 -4.87 14.94
C GLU A 191 -6.03 -4.80 14.93
N SER A 192 -6.59 -3.62 14.62
CA SER A 192 -8.04 -3.41 14.55
C SER A 192 -8.68 -4.18 13.37
N LEU A 193 -7.98 -4.31 12.23
CA LEU A 193 -8.40 -5.13 11.10
C LEU A 193 -8.54 -6.60 11.51
N ALA A 194 -7.49 -7.15 12.13
CA ALA A 194 -7.51 -8.53 12.60
C ALA A 194 -8.62 -8.74 13.64
N GLY A 195 -8.72 -7.84 14.63
CA GLY A 195 -9.76 -7.87 15.65
C GLY A 195 -11.16 -7.82 15.06
N MET A 196 -11.42 -6.94 14.10
CA MET A 196 -12.71 -6.81 13.43
C MET A 196 -13.12 -8.10 12.71
N LEU A 197 -12.21 -8.69 11.96
CA LEU A 197 -12.48 -9.91 11.20
C LEU A 197 -12.72 -11.11 12.11
N VAL A 198 -11.88 -11.30 13.12
CA VAL A 198 -12.02 -12.38 14.09
C VAL A 198 -13.32 -12.24 14.89
N ASN A 199 -13.59 -11.06 15.45
CA ASN A 199 -14.80 -10.80 16.23
C ASN A 199 -16.08 -11.11 15.47
N ARG A 200 -16.08 -10.92 14.15
CA ARG A 200 -17.27 -11.06 13.32
C ARG A 200 -17.43 -12.44 12.71
N TYR A 201 -16.32 -13.06 12.28
CA TYR A 201 -16.40 -14.25 11.43
C TYR A 201 -15.92 -15.54 12.08
N ALA A 202 -15.24 -15.50 13.23
CA ALA A 202 -14.86 -16.72 13.94
C ALA A 202 -16.08 -17.65 14.12
N ALA A 203 -15.98 -18.89 13.62
CA ALA A 203 -17.13 -19.82 13.54
C ALA A 203 -16.84 -21.17 14.18
N GLY A 204 -17.88 -21.99 14.37
CA GLY A 204 -17.77 -23.30 15.01
C GLY A 204 -17.15 -23.20 16.41
N PRO A 205 -16.15 -24.06 16.73
CA PRO A 205 -15.48 -24.02 18.04
C PRO A 205 -14.80 -22.67 18.34
N ARG A 206 -14.44 -21.90 17.29
CA ARG A 206 -13.77 -20.60 17.40
C ARG A 206 -14.70 -19.44 17.71
N GLN A 207 -16.01 -19.65 17.82
CA GLN A 207 -16.97 -18.62 18.24
C GLN A 207 -16.61 -17.98 19.59
N VAL A 208 -15.82 -18.66 20.41
CA VAL A 208 -15.27 -18.12 21.67
C VAL A 208 -14.44 -16.84 21.47
N TRP A 209 -13.96 -16.58 20.25
CA TRP A 209 -13.21 -15.38 19.89
C TRP A 209 -14.10 -14.17 19.56
N GLN A 210 -15.38 -14.38 19.26
CA GLN A 210 -16.28 -13.31 18.86
C GLN A 210 -16.44 -12.24 19.97
N GLY A 211 -16.26 -10.98 19.58
CA GLY A 211 -16.43 -9.83 20.49
C GLY A 211 -15.34 -9.66 21.56
N ARG A 212 -14.27 -10.46 21.52
CA ARG A 212 -13.21 -10.41 22.56
C ARG A 212 -12.10 -9.40 22.25
N LEU A 213 -11.83 -9.14 20.99
CA LEU A 213 -10.71 -8.30 20.59
C LEU A 213 -11.13 -6.82 20.54
N PRO A 214 -10.27 -5.89 21.00
CA PRO A 214 -10.54 -4.48 20.84
C PRO A 214 -10.49 -4.11 19.35
N VAL A 215 -11.41 -3.25 18.93
CA VAL A 215 -11.47 -2.72 17.58
C VAL A 215 -11.69 -1.22 17.65
N ALA A 216 -10.71 -0.44 17.27
CA ALA A 216 -10.82 0.99 17.11
C ALA A 216 -11.33 1.33 15.70
N GLU A 217 -11.93 2.51 15.50
CA GLU A 217 -12.21 3.03 14.16
C GLU A 217 -10.88 3.19 13.38
N PRO A 218 -10.91 3.07 12.02
CA PRO A 218 -9.71 3.24 11.22
C PRO A 218 -9.04 4.59 11.48
N ILE A 219 -7.76 4.56 11.82
CA ILE A 219 -6.96 5.78 11.96
C ILE A 219 -6.74 6.36 10.57
N GLU A 220 -7.26 7.57 10.36
CA GLU A 220 -7.04 8.31 9.12
C GLU A 220 -5.76 9.14 9.24
N TYR A 221 -4.91 9.05 8.24
CA TYR A 221 -3.69 9.85 8.12
C TYR A 221 -3.86 10.90 7.02
N PRO A 222 -3.11 12.01 7.06
CA PRO A 222 -3.20 13.04 6.03
C PRO A 222 -2.97 12.46 4.63
N ASP A 223 -3.73 12.96 3.65
CA ASP A 223 -3.58 12.57 2.24
C ASP A 223 -2.32 13.18 1.62
N LEU A 224 -1.91 14.35 2.13
CA LEU A 224 -0.69 15.08 1.78
C LEU A 224 0.06 15.43 3.05
N GLY A 225 1.37 15.41 3.00
CA GLY A 225 2.16 15.81 4.15
C GLY A 225 3.65 15.75 3.91
N VAL A 226 4.37 16.14 4.94
CA VAL A 226 5.83 16.04 5.04
C VAL A 226 6.20 15.09 6.16
N TYR A 227 7.34 14.47 6.03
CA TYR A 227 7.88 13.51 6.98
C TYR A 227 9.28 13.89 7.43
N HIS A 228 9.60 13.68 8.70
CA HIS A 228 10.99 13.73 9.14
C HIS A 228 11.20 12.89 10.40
N PRO A 229 12.28 12.06 10.49
CA PRO A 229 12.51 11.19 11.65
C PRO A 229 12.71 11.95 12.97
N LYS A 230 13.25 13.18 12.92
CA LYS A 230 13.49 14.04 14.10
C LYS A 230 12.29 14.92 14.48
N MET A 231 11.21 14.89 13.72
CA MET A 231 10.01 15.71 13.97
C MET A 231 9.09 15.01 14.97
N ALA A 232 8.48 15.75 15.89
CA ALA A 232 7.46 15.23 16.79
C ALA A 232 6.28 14.69 15.96
N GLY A 233 5.90 13.42 16.18
CA GLY A 233 4.87 12.73 15.39
C GLY A 233 5.32 12.29 14.01
N ARG A 234 6.55 12.62 13.59
CA ARG A 234 7.21 12.26 12.32
C ARG A 234 6.51 12.73 11.04
N ILE A 235 5.21 12.98 11.06
CA ILE A 235 4.37 13.44 9.95
C ILE A 235 3.72 14.78 10.31
N ALA A 236 3.70 15.73 9.37
CA ALA A 236 2.99 16.99 9.48
C ALA A 236 2.32 17.38 8.16
N ASP A 237 1.36 18.28 8.25
CA ASP A 237 0.64 18.85 7.11
C ASP A 237 1.28 20.15 6.57
N GLN A 238 2.32 20.64 7.25
CA GLN A 238 3.00 21.90 6.92
C GLN A 238 4.52 21.73 6.89
N ALA A 239 5.15 22.26 5.85
CA ALA A 239 6.60 22.17 5.65
C ALA A 239 7.41 23.02 6.65
N ASP A 240 6.82 24.02 7.28
CA ASP A 240 7.50 24.89 8.28
C ASP A 240 7.87 24.13 9.56
N ARG A 241 7.29 22.96 9.79
CA ARG A 241 7.64 22.06 10.90
C ARG A 241 8.91 21.25 10.66
N LEU A 242 9.38 21.19 9.40
CA LEU A 242 10.60 20.45 9.07
C LEU A 242 11.85 21.14 9.68
N PRO A 243 12.84 20.34 10.12
CA PRO A 243 14.12 20.86 10.54
C PRO A 243 14.80 21.68 9.44
N GLY A 244 15.41 22.81 9.79
CA GLY A 244 16.17 23.63 8.85
C GLY A 244 15.38 24.54 7.90
N MET A 245 14.04 24.46 7.87
CA MET A 245 13.22 25.28 6.95
C MET A 245 13.29 26.79 7.19
N ARG A 246 13.67 27.20 8.38
CA ARG A 246 13.84 28.63 8.73
C ARG A 246 15.17 29.23 8.24
N THR A 247 16.08 28.36 7.77
CA THR A 247 17.40 28.79 7.26
C THR A 247 17.32 28.92 5.74
N THR A 248 17.51 30.11 5.20
CA THR A 248 17.45 30.39 3.75
C THR A 248 18.78 30.18 3.03
N ALA A 249 19.88 29.96 3.74
CA ALA A 249 21.22 29.91 3.18
C ALA A 249 21.66 28.55 2.62
N LYS A 250 20.86 27.48 2.79
CA LYS A 250 21.23 26.13 2.34
C LYS A 250 20.39 25.71 1.14
N PRO A 251 20.99 25.02 0.16
CA PRO A 251 20.23 24.41 -0.93
C PRO A 251 19.18 23.44 -0.39
N ARG A 252 18.02 23.39 -1.05
CA ARG A 252 16.87 22.56 -0.66
C ARG A 252 16.64 21.45 -1.63
N VAL A 253 16.47 20.23 -1.12
CA VAL A 253 16.14 19.04 -1.92
C VAL A 253 14.75 18.56 -1.53
N GLY A 254 13.84 18.54 -2.51
CA GLY A 254 12.55 17.88 -2.38
C GLY A 254 12.72 16.36 -2.49
N LEU A 255 12.21 15.61 -1.52
CA LEU A 255 12.13 14.14 -1.62
C LEU A 255 10.68 13.71 -1.75
N LEU A 256 10.38 12.90 -2.76
CA LEU A 256 9.07 12.27 -2.91
C LEU A 256 9.12 10.85 -2.36
N MET A 257 8.20 10.52 -1.46
CA MET A 257 8.19 9.25 -0.75
C MET A 257 6.80 8.58 -0.80
N LEU A 258 6.77 7.27 -0.68
CA LEU A 258 5.53 6.52 -0.58
C LEU A 258 4.91 6.64 0.82
N ARG A 259 3.69 7.15 0.88
CA ARG A 259 2.91 7.29 2.11
C ARG A 259 2.73 5.96 2.85
N SER A 260 2.53 4.86 2.12
CA SER A 260 2.33 3.53 2.70
C SER A 260 3.48 3.07 3.58
N TYR A 261 4.73 3.31 3.17
CA TYR A 261 5.92 2.99 3.98
C TYR A 261 6.00 3.81 5.26
N LEU A 262 5.65 5.10 5.16
CA LEU A 262 5.66 6.01 6.32
C LEU A 262 4.64 5.57 7.37
N LEU A 263 3.44 5.20 6.95
CA LEU A 263 2.36 4.74 7.84
C LEU A 263 2.66 3.39 8.45
N ALA A 264 3.29 2.49 7.69
CA ALA A 264 3.71 1.17 8.17
C ALA A 264 4.91 1.22 9.13
N GLY A 265 5.56 2.39 9.30
CA GLY A 265 6.78 2.52 10.08
C GLY A 265 8.01 1.86 9.42
N ASN A 266 7.92 1.54 8.13
CA ASN A 266 9.02 0.96 7.35
C ASN A 266 9.83 2.09 6.70
N THR A 267 10.57 2.87 7.49
CA THR A 267 11.17 4.15 7.08
C THR A 267 12.69 4.17 7.07
N ALA A 268 13.37 3.08 7.45
CA ALA A 268 14.82 3.09 7.66
C ALA A 268 15.61 3.58 6.42
N HIS A 269 15.21 3.18 5.21
CA HIS A 269 15.81 3.61 3.96
C HIS A 269 15.59 5.11 3.70
N TYR A 270 14.40 5.66 3.99
CA TYR A 270 14.12 7.09 3.89
C TYR A 270 14.88 7.89 4.94
N ASP A 271 14.94 7.40 6.17
CA ASP A 271 15.68 8.03 7.27
C ASP A 271 17.18 8.13 6.94
N GLY A 272 17.73 7.05 6.32
CA GLY A 272 19.11 7.04 5.82
C GLY A 272 19.36 8.08 4.73
N MET A 273 18.49 8.19 3.74
CA MET A 273 18.60 9.17 2.66
C MET A 273 18.52 10.61 3.20
N ILE A 274 17.57 10.90 4.08
CA ILE A 274 17.42 12.20 4.72
C ILE A 274 18.70 12.54 5.49
N ALA A 275 19.21 11.62 6.31
CA ALA A 275 20.42 11.83 7.11
C ALA A 275 21.66 12.07 6.22
N ALA A 276 21.80 11.32 5.13
CA ALA A 276 22.92 11.48 4.19
C ALA A 276 22.92 12.86 3.49
N LEU A 277 21.77 13.32 3.05
CA LEU A 277 21.63 14.65 2.42
C LEU A 277 21.87 15.78 3.44
N GLU A 278 21.31 15.67 4.66
CA GLU A 278 21.56 16.63 5.75
C GLU A 278 23.06 16.70 6.12
N ALA A 279 23.75 15.56 6.16
CA ALA A 279 25.19 15.49 6.43
C ALA A 279 26.03 16.22 5.35
N LYS A 280 25.51 16.31 4.12
CA LYS A 280 26.10 17.11 3.03
C LYS A 280 25.76 18.61 3.12
N GLY A 281 25.06 19.05 4.16
CA GLY A 281 24.70 20.44 4.36
C GLY A 281 23.44 20.90 3.62
N LEU A 282 22.65 19.97 3.07
CA LEU A 282 21.40 20.27 2.39
C LEU A 282 20.23 20.39 3.36
N THR A 283 19.23 21.19 3.02
CA THR A 283 17.92 21.16 3.68
C THR A 283 17.01 20.24 2.90
N VAL A 284 16.39 19.28 3.58
CA VAL A 284 15.56 18.26 2.93
C VAL A 284 14.09 18.59 3.16
N VAL A 285 13.27 18.48 2.10
CA VAL A 285 11.81 18.62 2.14
C VAL A 285 11.18 17.27 1.76
N PRO A 286 11.09 16.33 2.69
CA PRO A 286 10.52 15.01 2.42
C PRO A 286 9.00 15.11 2.40
N ALA A 287 8.39 14.87 1.25
CA ALA A 287 6.96 15.02 1.01
C ALA A 287 6.32 13.73 0.48
N PHE A 288 5.05 13.55 0.75
CA PHE A 288 4.26 12.44 0.26
C PHE A 288 2.86 12.85 -0.14
N ALA A 289 2.28 12.11 -1.08
CA ALA A 289 0.87 12.18 -1.45
C ALA A 289 0.20 10.82 -1.27
N MET A 290 -1.11 10.81 -1.10
CA MET A 290 -1.91 9.61 -1.17
C MET A 290 -2.09 9.18 -2.63
N GLY A 291 -1.90 7.90 -2.90
CA GLY A 291 -1.96 7.35 -4.25
C GLY A 291 -0.61 7.40 -4.94
N LEU A 292 -0.64 7.37 -6.27
CA LEU A 292 0.52 7.25 -7.14
C LEU A 292 0.71 8.51 -8.02
N ASP A 293 0.10 9.62 -7.65
CA ASP A 293 0.26 10.94 -8.29
C ASP A 293 1.00 11.86 -7.31
N ALA A 294 2.23 12.20 -7.64
CA ALA A 294 3.07 13.04 -6.79
C ALA A 294 2.81 14.55 -6.97
N ARG A 295 2.08 14.97 -8.00
CA ARG A 295 1.81 16.39 -8.29
C ARG A 295 1.24 17.16 -7.09
N PRO A 296 0.24 16.65 -6.34
CA PRO A 296 -0.28 17.37 -5.18
C PRO A 296 0.78 17.65 -4.10
N ALA A 297 1.74 16.71 -3.89
CA ALA A 297 2.83 16.93 -2.94
C ALA A 297 3.84 17.96 -3.45
N ILE A 298 4.15 17.94 -4.74
CA ILE A 298 5.02 18.91 -5.40
C ILE A 298 4.43 20.32 -5.27
N GLU A 299 3.18 20.49 -5.66
CA GLU A 299 2.48 21.77 -5.61
C GLU A 299 2.39 22.34 -4.19
N ALA A 300 2.11 21.46 -3.20
CA ALA A 300 1.95 21.89 -1.81
C ALA A 300 3.27 22.21 -1.10
N PHE A 301 4.38 21.51 -1.42
CA PHE A 301 5.59 21.56 -0.60
C PHE A 301 6.85 21.99 -1.34
N PHE A 302 6.91 21.86 -2.67
CA PHE A 302 8.06 22.28 -3.49
C PHE A 302 7.81 23.60 -4.21
N MET A 303 6.58 24.10 -4.13
CA MET A 303 6.18 25.41 -4.67
C MET A 303 5.55 26.27 -3.56
N ARG A 304 5.66 27.58 -3.69
CA ARG A 304 5.00 28.58 -2.85
C ARG A 304 4.64 29.78 -3.69
N ASP A 305 3.39 30.17 -3.71
CA ASP A 305 2.88 31.32 -4.47
C ASP A 305 3.31 31.28 -5.96
N GLY A 306 3.25 30.08 -6.57
CA GLY A 306 3.66 29.82 -7.96
C GLY A 306 5.16 29.84 -8.20
N ARG A 307 5.99 29.91 -7.16
CA ARG A 307 7.46 29.89 -7.25
C ARG A 307 7.99 28.56 -6.70
N VAL A 308 8.98 28.00 -7.38
CA VAL A 308 9.69 26.81 -6.91
C VAL A 308 10.58 27.18 -5.73
N VAL A 309 10.53 26.38 -4.67
CA VAL A 309 11.27 26.62 -3.40
C VAL A 309 12.28 25.53 -3.09
N VAL A 310 12.53 24.63 -4.01
CA VAL A 310 13.55 23.58 -3.96
C VAL A 310 14.53 23.74 -5.12
N ASP A 311 15.77 23.30 -4.94
CA ASP A 311 16.83 23.40 -5.94
C ASP A 311 17.03 22.11 -6.73
N ALA A 312 16.50 20.99 -6.23
CA ALA A 312 16.45 19.69 -6.89
C ALA A 312 15.31 18.84 -6.33
N VAL A 313 14.87 17.86 -7.09
CA VAL A 313 13.88 16.86 -6.68
C VAL A 313 14.46 15.46 -6.83
N VAL A 314 14.29 14.62 -5.81
CA VAL A 314 14.61 13.19 -5.85
C VAL A 314 13.35 12.42 -5.56
N SER A 315 12.91 11.60 -6.51
CA SER A 315 11.82 10.64 -6.28
C SER A 315 12.40 9.36 -5.68
N LEU A 316 11.86 8.96 -4.54
CA LEU A 316 12.18 7.70 -3.85
C LEU A 316 11.03 6.68 -3.96
N THR A 317 10.10 6.92 -4.90
CA THR A 317 8.89 6.10 -5.03
C THR A 317 9.10 4.81 -5.81
N GLY A 318 10.11 4.79 -6.69
CA GLY A 318 10.42 3.62 -7.51
C GLY A 318 9.53 3.42 -8.72
N PHE A 319 8.74 4.44 -9.14
CA PHE A 319 7.96 4.40 -10.40
C PHE A 319 7.67 5.80 -10.93
N SER A 320 6.75 5.89 -11.91
CA SER A 320 6.33 7.16 -12.49
C SER A 320 5.99 8.22 -11.45
N LEU A 321 6.30 9.46 -11.76
CA LEU A 321 5.90 10.64 -10.99
C LEU A 321 4.37 10.80 -10.96
N VAL A 322 3.70 10.43 -12.07
CA VAL A 322 2.24 10.49 -12.22
C VAL A 322 1.74 9.13 -12.70
N GLY A 323 1.34 8.28 -11.76
CA GLY A 323 0.87 6.94 -12.04
C GLY A 323 1.65 5.87 -11.28
N GLY A 324 1.45 4.61 -11.66
CA GLY A 324 2.04 3.46 -10.99
C GLY A 324 2.43 2.36 -11.98
N PRO A 325 2.72 1.15 -11.49
CA PRO A 325 3.18 0.06 -12.34
C PRO A 325 2.23 -0.34 -13.47
N ALA A 326 0.93 -0.08 -13.32
CA ALA A 326 -0.08 -0.47 -14.31
C ALA A 326 -0.50 0.65 -15.25
N TYR A 327 -0.20 1.89 -14.93
CA TYR A 327 -0.54 3.07 -15.71
C TYR A 327 0.35 4.25 -15.30
N ASN A 328 0.90 4.94 -16.28
CA ASN A 328 1.62 6.18 -16.09
C ASN A 328 1.15 7.26 -17.08
N ASP A 329 1.23 8.51 -16.67
CA ASP A 329 0.95 9.69 -17.50
C ASP A 329 2.24 10.51 -17.62
N ALA A 330 3.10 10.11 -18.57
CA ALA A 330 4.39 10.74 -18.78
C ALA A 330 4.25 12.22 -19.20
N GLN A 331 3.17 12.58 -19.93
CA GLN A 331 2.94 13.97 -20.31
C GLN A 331 2.64 14.84 -19.07
N ALA A 332 1.82 14.35 -18.13
CA ALA A 332 1.56 15.08 -16.91
C ALA A 332 2.79 15.17 -16.00
N ALA A 333 3.68 14.17 -16.05
CA ALA A 333 4.98 14.19 -15.36
C ALA A 333 5.91 15.24 -16.00
N GLU A 334 6.02 15.28 -17.32
CA GLU A 334 6.79 16.27 -18.07
C GLU A 334 6.29 17.69 -17.79
N ASP A 335 4.99 17.93 -17.79
CA ASP A 335 4.38 19.23 -17.54
C ASP A 335 4.76 19.77 -16.16
N ILE A 336 4.67 18.96 -15.10
CA ILE A 336 5.04 19.39 -13.74
C ILE A 336 6.55 19.55 -13.57
N LEU A 337 7.37 18.69 -14.18
CA LEU A 337 8.83 18.80 -14.15
C LEU A 337 9.31 20.04 -14.90
N THR A 338 8.70 20.37 -16.04
CA THR A 338 8.95 21.61 -16.78
C THR A 338 8.60 22.83 -15.93
N THR A 339 7.50 22.79 -15.19
CA THR A 339 7.11 23.86 -14.27
C THR A 339 8.11 24.04 -13.13
N LEU A 340 8.64 22.95 -12.60
CA LEU A 340 9.67 22.96 -11.56
C LEU A 340 11.02 23.49 -12.09
N ASN A 341 11.41 23.11 -13.29
CA ASN A 341 12.66 23.49 -13.95
C ASN A 341 13.91 23.36 -13.04
N VAL A 342 13.98 22.26 -12.28
CA VAL A 342 15.14 21.90 -11.44
C VAL A 342 15.57 20.47 -11.77
N PRO A 343 16.81 20.05 -11.41
CA PRO A 343 17.25 18.67 -11.59
C PRO A 343 16.26 17.68 -10.95
N TYR A 344 15.87 16.64 -11.72
CA TYR A 344 15.02 15.54 -11.27
C TYR A 344 15.77 14.22 -11.35
N LEU A 345 15.87 13.54 -10.22
CA LEU A 345 16.55 12.26 -10.05
C LEU A 345 15.54 11.21 -9.55
N ALA A 346 15.67 9.98 -10.01
CA ALA A 346 14.94 8.86 -9.45
C ALA A 346 15.89 7.95 -8.69
N ALA A 347 15.46 7.53 -7.51
CA ALA A 347 16.12 6.48 -6.74
C ALA A 347 15.06 5.54 -6.18
N HIS A 348 15.38 4.25 -6.09
CA HIS A 348 14.39 3.25 -5.71
C HIS A 348 14.97 2.22 -4.73
N PRO A 349 14.16 1.72 -3.79
CA PRO A 349 14.52 0.55 -3.03
C PRO A 349 14.23 -0.71 -3.85
N LEU A 350 14.97 -1.78 -3.62
CA LEU A 350 14.67 -3.09 -4.21
C LEU A 350 13.47 -3.71 -3.50
N GLU A 351 12.42 -4.01 -4.28
CA GLU A 351 11.15 -4.53 -3.78
C GLU A 351 10.95 -6.02 -4.09
N PHE A 352 11.34 -6.45 -5.30
CA PHE A 352 11.10 -7.80 -5.80
C PHE A 352 12.28 -8.74 -5.58
N GLN A 353 13.49 -8.21 -5.45
CA GLN A 353 14.68 -8.96 -5.06
C GLN A 353 15.31 -8.40 -3.79
N SER A 354 16.16 -9.18 -3.13
CA SER A 354 16.91 -8.67 -1.98
C SER A 354 18.20 -7.95 -2.43
N LEU A 355 18.76 -7.12 -1.53
CA LEU A 355 20.09 -6.52 -1.74
C LEU A 355 21.17 -7.58 -1.92
N ALA A 356 21.06 -8.72 -1.23
CA ALA A 356 21.98 -9.84 -1.37
C ALA A 356 21.87 -10.50 -2.75
N ASP A 357 20.67 -10.76 -3.23
CA ASP A 357 20.44 -11.35 -4.55
C ASP A 357 20.90 -10.41 -5.65
N TRP A 358 20.59 -9.12 -5.56
CA TRP A 358 21.06 -8.10 -6.49
C TRP A 358 22.58 -7.98 -6.51
N GLY A 359 23.22 -7.90 -5.35
CA GLY A 359 24.67 -7.80 -5.23
C GLY A 359 25.42 -9.05 -5.73
N GLY A 360 24.80 -10.23 -5.66
CA GLY A 360 25.32 -11.48 -6.22
C GLY A 360 24.95 -11.74 -7.68
N SER A 361 24.10 -10.91 -8.28
CA SER A 361 23.58 -11.11 -9.64
C SER A 361 24.49 -10.51 -10.71
N ASN A 362 24.93 -11.32 -11.67
CA ASN A 362 25.60 -10.83 -12.87
C ASN A 362 24.65 -10.13 -13.86
N ARG A 363 23.33 -10.18 -13.64
CA ARG A 363 22.31 -9.56 -14.48
C ARG A 363 21.85 -8.21 -13.96
N GLY A 364 22.17 -7.87 -12.71
CA GLY A 364 21.68 -6.66 -12.03
C GLY A 364 20.23 -6.78 -11.59
N LEU A 365 19.41 -5.80 -11.94
CA LEU A 365 17.99 -5.74 -11.61
C LEU A 365 17.19 -6.83 -12.33
N MET A 366 16.13 -7.32 -11.69
CA MET A 366 15.14 -8.17 -12.35
C MET A 366 14.40 -7.41 -13.47
N PRO A 367 13.91 -8.09 -14.53
CA PRO A 367 13.22 -7.41 -15.63
C PRO A 367 12.05 -6.54 -15.18
N VAL A 368 11.26 -6.97 -14.19
CA VAL A 368 10.15 -6.21 -13.64
C VAL A 368 10.63 -4.94 -12.94
N GLU A 369 11.72 -5.02 -12.16
CA GLU A 369 12.31 -3.85 -11.51
C GLU A 369 12.92 -2.89 -12.52
N THR A 370 13.63 -3.41 -13.53
CA THR A 370 14.17 -2.59 -14.62
C THR A 370 13.05 -1.82 -15.33
N THR A 371 11.94 -2.47 -15.63
CA THR A 371 10.79 -1.83 -16.30
C THR A 371 10.15 -0.76 -15.43
N ILE A 372 9.80 -1.11 -14.20
CA ILE A 372 9.00 -0.24 -13.33
C ILE A 372 9.84 0.87 -12.71
N MET A 373 11.07 0.54 -12.27
CA MET A 373 11.89 1.43 -11.44
C MET A 373 12.96 2.19 -12.21
N VAL A 374 13.22 1.80 -13.47
CA VAL A 374 14.20 2.47 -14.33
C VAL A 374 13.50 3.03 -15.56
N ALA A 375 12.95 2.19 -16.43
CA ALA A 375 12.45 2.64 -17.73
C ALA A 375 11.26 3.62 -17.60
N ILE A 376 10.31 3.36 -16.70
CA ILE A 376 9.16 4.25 -16.51
C ILE A 376 9.59 5.63 -15.95
N PRO A 377 10.40 5.74 -14.89
CA PRO A 377 10.92 7.04 -14.45
C PRO A 377 11.74 7.78 -15.51
N GLU A 378 12.50 7.07 -16.36
CA GLU A 378 13.23 7.70 -17.48
C GLU A 378 12.30 8.28 -18.54
N LEU A 379 11.15 7.63 -18.80
CA LEU A 379 10.10 8.17 -19.68
C LEU A 379 9.48 9.47 -19.13
N ASP A 380 9.44 9.62 -17.80
CA ASP A 380 9.01 10.86 -17.13
C ASP A 380 10.09 11.96 -17.16
N GLY A 381 11.32 11.65 -17.56
CA GLY A 381 12.45 12.59 -17.60
C GLY A 381 13.43 12.45 -16.43
N ALA A 382 13.36 11.37 -15.64
CA ALA A 382 14.38 11.13 -14.61
C ALA A 382 15.74 10.81 -15.24
N THR A 383 16.80 11.31 -14.60
CA THR A 383 18.16 10.99 -15.00
C THR A 383 18.77 9.95 -14.08
N SER A 384 19.38 8.93 -14.69
CA SER A 384 20.17 7.91 -13.99
C SER A 384 19.48 7.31 -12.76
N PRO A 385 18.35 6.62 -12.91
CA PRO A 385 17.70 5.94 -11.78
C PRO A 385 18.68 5.02 -11.04
N MET A 386 18.70 5.09 -9.70
CA MET A 386 19.69 4.38 -8.89
C MET A 386 19.04 3.61 -7.73
N VAL A 387 19.63 2.49 -7.36
CA VAL A 387 19.26 1.76 -6.14
C VAL A 387 19.85 2.49 -4.93
N PHE A 388 19.00 2.85 -3.94
CA PHE A 388 19.44 3.47 -2.70
C PHE A 388 19.16 2.63 -1.45
N GLY A 389 18.42 1.55 -1.58
CA GLY A 389 18.06 0.68 -0.49
C GLY A 389 17.37 -0.60 -0.95
N GLY A 390 16.90 -1.40 -0.01
CA GLY A 390 16.19 -2.64 -0.32
C GLY A 390 16.10 -3.57 0.87
N ARG A 391 15.55 -4.76 0.64
CA ARG A 391 15.47 -5.83 1.64
C ARG A 391 16.84 -6.49 1.81
N PRO A 392 17.34 -6.75 3.05
CA PRO A 392 18.67 -7.33 3.27
C PRO A 392 18.78 -8.82 2.88
N GLY A 393 17.71 -9.52 2.57
CA GLY A 393 17.69 -10.95 2.23
C GLY A 393 17.20 -11.86 3.35
N VAL A 394 16.85 -11.30 4.51
CA VAL A 394 16.25 -12.06 5.62
C VAL A 394 14.74 -11.83 5.63
N ARG A 395 14.00 -12.93 5.75
CA ARG A 395 12.52 -12.91 5.73
C ARG A 395 11.94 -11.91 6.74
N GLY A 396 10.98 -11.10 6.30
CA GLY A 396 10.21 -10.20 7.16
C GLY A 396 10.97 -8.98 7.66
N GLN A 397 12.17 -8.70 7.17
CA GLN A 397 12.86 -7.46 7.50
C GLN A 397 12.41 -6.27 6.64
N ALA A 398 12.30 -5.12 7.29
CA ALA A 398 12.01 -3.86 6.65
C ALA A 398 13.13 -3.45 5.67
N CYS A 399 12.76 -2.62 4.70
CA CYS A 399 13.71 -2.04 3.75
C CYS A 399 14.80 -1.23 4.49
N GLN A 400 16.06 -1.47 4.16
CA GLN A 400 17.21 -0.76 4.74
C GLN A 400 17.93 0.05 3.67
N GLY A 401 18.52 1.16 4.09
CA GLY A 401 19.36 1.98 3.21
C GLY A 401 20.67 1.27 2.88
N CYS A 402 21.15 1.47 1.65
CA CYS A 402 22.52 1.14 1.28
C CYS A 402 23.47 2.17 1.93
N HIS A 403 24.57 1.71 2.50
CA HIS A 403 25.64 2.55 3.05
C HIS A 403 26.61 3.02 1.97
#